data_bdab0ab5b54b628f5aced66444d15d46
#
_entry.id   bdab0ab5b54b628f5aced66444d15d46
#
_cell.length_a   1.000
_cell.length_b   1.000
_cell.length_c   1.000
_cell.angle_alpha   90.00
_cell.angle_beta   90.00
_cell.angle_gamma   90.00
#
_symmetry.space_group_name_H-M   'P 1'
#
loop_
_entity.id
_entity.type
_entity.pdbx_description
1 polymer ?
#
loop_
_entity_poly.entity_id
_entity_poly.type
_entity_poly.pdbx_seq_one_letter_code
_entity_poly.pdbx_strand_id
1 'polypeptide(L)'
;HYPLRRQRQMCIRDRKLVEEMDKFIPVPERPIDQKFLMPIEDVFSISGRGTVVTGRIERGKVNVGEEIEIVGIKDTQKTTCTGVEMFRKLLDEGVAGDNVGVLLRGTKREDVERGQVLCLPGSIKPHTKFECEVYVLSKDEGGRHTPFFGNYRPQFYFRTTDVTGAIELPKDVEMVMPGDNVKMNVELITPIALEEGLKFAIREGG
;
A
#
# COMPACT_ATOMS: atom_id res chain seq x y z
N HIS A 1 23.20 41.83 24.90
CA HIS A 1 24.13 40.77 24.47
C HIS A 1 23.74 39.35 24.94
N TYR A 2 22.83 39.19 25.91
CA TYR A 2 22.39 37.88 26.43
C TYR A 2 21.50 37.06 25.46
N PRO A 3 20.58 37.65 24.65
CA PRO A 3 19.71 36.88 23.75
C PRO A 3 20.47 36.18 22.64
N LEU A 4 21.47 36.81 22.04
CA LEU A 4 22.27 36.28 20.93
C LEU A 4 23.12 35.06 21.33
N ARG A 5 23.61 35.01 22.55
CA ARG A 5 24.37 33.87 23.06
C ARG A 5 23.49 32.63 23.25
N ARG A 6 22.25 32.81 23.77
CA ARG A 6 21.27 31.72 23.90
C ARG A 6 20.82 31.17 22.55
N GLN A 7 20.54 32.03 21.56
CA GLN A 7 20.22 31.63 20.20
C GLN A 7 21.35 30.83 19.56
N ARG A 8 22.59 31.28 19.71
CA ARG A 8 23.77 30.61 19.17
C ARG A 8 24.00 29.22 19.79
N GLN A 9 23.77 29.06 21.08
CA GLN A 9 23.86 27.79 21.79
C GLN A 9 22.72 26.83 21.36
N MET A 10 21.54 27.35 21.13
CA MET A 10 20.39 26.58 20.63
C MET A 10 20.69 26.01 19.23
N CYS A 11 21.14 26.85 18.29
CA CYS A 11 21.52 26.40 16.95
C CYS A 11 22.67 25.37 16.94
N ILE A 12 23.62 25.46 17.85
CA ILE A 12 24.71 24.47 17.97
C ILE A 12 24.19 23.11 18.47
N ARG A 13 23.26 23.14 19.44
CA ARG A 13 22.64 21.91 19.96
C ARG A 13 21.73 21.25 18.93
N ASP A 14 20.95 22.05 18.19
CA ASP A 14 20.08 21.56 17.14
C ASP A 14 20.89 20.89 16.02
N ARG A 15 22.02 21.51 15.63
CA ARG A 15 22.93 20.93 14.65
C ARG A 15 23.53 19.60 15.13
N LYS A 16 23.96 19.53 16.38
CA LYS A 16 24.48 18.28 16.97
C LYS A 16 23.41 17.19 17.04
N LEU A 17 22.15 17.57 17.35
CA LEU A 17 21.05 16.62 17.31
C LEU A 17 20.83 16.04 15.91
N VAL A 18 20.79 16.89 14.88
CA VAL A 18 20.66 16.45 13.48
C VAL A 18 21.84 15.55 13.08
N GLU A 19 23.07 15.92 13.43
CA GLU A 19 24.27 15.11 13.15
C GLU A 19 24.21 13.72 13.83
N GLU A 20 23.68 13.64 15.05
CA GLU A 20 23.49 12.36 15.74
C GLU A 20 22.32 11.56 15.15
N MET A 21 21.23 12.23 14.72
CA MET A 21 20.13 11.57 14.00
C MET A 21 20.62 10.95 12.68
N ASP A 22 21.40 11.70 11.89
CA ASP A 22 21.96 11.22 10.62
C ASP A 22 22.90 10.01 10.80
N LYS A 23 23.59 9.92 11.93
CA LYS A 23 24.44 8.76 12.26
C LYS A 23 23.65 7.56 12.76
N PHE A 24 22.60 7.81 13.54
CA PHE A 24 21.85 6.78 14.25
C PHE A 24 20.74 6.16 13.39
N ILE A 25 20.10 6.94 12.51
CA ILE A 25 19.02 6.48 11.66
C ILE A 25 19.60 5.98 10.34
N PRO A 26 19.62 4.66 10.09
CA PRO A 26 20.11 4.13 8.83
C PRO A 26 19.18 4.51 7.68
N VAL A 27 19.76 4.77 6.52
CA VAL A 27 18.98 4.96 5.29
C VAL A 27 18.29 3.62 4.98
N PRO A 28 16.95 3.59 4.82
CA PRO A 28 16.25 2.36 4.52
C PRO A 28 16.65 1.81 3.15
N GLU A 29 16.83 0.49 3.07
CA GLU A 29 17.05 -0.19 1.80
C GLU A 29 15.79 -0.06 0.94
N ARG A 30 15.97 0.36 -0.30
CA ARG A 30 14.90 0.48 -1.28
C ARG A 30 14.95 -0.70 -2.25
N PRO A 31 13.88 -1.49 -2.41
CA PRO A 31 13.85 -2.64 -3.32
C PRO A 31 13.70 -2.20 -4.79
N ILE A 32 14.71 -1.51 -5.33
CA ILE A 32 14.71 -0.91 -6.67
C ILE A 32 14.82 -2.00 -7.76
N ASP A 33 15.53 -3.09 -7.49
CA ASP A 33 15.80 -4.17 -8.46
C ASP A 33 14.60 -5.14 -8.65
N GLN A 34 13.52 -4.93 -7.90
CA GLN A 34 12.31 -5.73 -8.03
C GLN A 34 11.40 -5.18 -9.15
N LYS A 35 10.41 -5.98 -9.53
CA LYS A 35 9.38 -5.56 -10.49
C LYS A 35 8.56 -4.41 -9.91
N PHE A 36 8.33 -3.37 -10.72
CA PHE A 36 7.58 -2.18 -10.32
C PHE A 36 6.20 -2.52 -9.77
N LEU A 37 5.85 -1.90 -8.65
CA LEU A 37 4.53 -1.93 -8.06
C LEU A 37 4.28 -0.64 -7.26
N MET A 38 3.14 0.00 -7.53
CA MET A 38 2.67 1.20 -6.85
C MET A 38 1.18 1.08 -6.53
N PRO A 39 0.76 0.99 -5.27
CA PRO A 39 -0.65 1.10 -4.88
C PRO A 39 -1.20 2.49 -5.20
N ILE A 40 -2.40 2.54 -5.74
CA ILE A 40 -3.09 3.79 -6.07
C ILE A 40 -3.77 4.33 -4.80
N GLU A 41 -3.41 5.55 -4.41
CA GLU A 41 -3.99 6.27 -3.27
C GLU A 41 -5.10 7.21 -3.70
N ASP A 42 -4.85 8.00 -4.76
CA ASP A 42 -5.80 8.95 -5.31
C ASP A 42 -5.76 9.00 -6.83
N VAL A 43 -6.88 9.45 -7.44
CA VAL A 43 -7.05 9.56 -8.89
C VAL A 43 -7.54 10.96 -9.24
N PHE A 44 -6.80 11.67 -10.08
CA PHE A 44 -7.10 13.01 -10.52
C PHE A 44 -7.25 13.07 -12.04
N SER A 45 -8.09 13.96 -12.52
CA SER A 45 -8.18 14.34 -13.94
C SER A 45 -7.57 15.72 -14.12
N ILE A 46 -6.56 15.83 -14.97
CA ILE A 46 -5.94 17.12 -15.30
C ILE A 46 -6.35 17.51 -16.71
N SER A 47 -7.03 18.68 -16.82
CA SER A 47 -7.48 19.21 -18.10
C SER A 47 -6.33 19.32 -19.10
N GLY A 48 -6.46 18.71 -20.29
CA GLY A 48 -5.45 18.71 -21.33
C GLY A 48 -4.26 17.74 -21.13
N ARG A 49 -4.15 17.07 -19.96
CA ARG A 49 -3.08 16.10 -19.68
C ARG A 49 -3.59 14.67 -19.54
N GLY A 50 -4.79 14.46 -19.01
CA GLY A 50 -5.38 13.13 -18.80
C GLY A 50 -5.51 12.75 -17.33
N THR A 51 -5.53 11.44 -17.06
CA THR A 51 -5.67 10.89 -15.72
C THR A 51 -4.31 10.75 -15.05
N VAL A 52 -4.21 11.26 -13.85
CA VAL A 52 -3.04 11.12 -12.97
C VAL A 52 -3.44 10.30 -11.76
N VAL A 53 -2.64 9.31 -11.41
CA VAL A 53 -2.79 8.53 -10.18
C VAL A 53 -1.61 8.82 -9.27
N THR A 54 -1.89 8.93 -7.99
CA THR A 54 -0.85 9.16 -6.97
C THR A 54 -0.70 7.94 -6.09
N GLY A 55 0.50 7.73 -5.59
CA GLY A 55 0.82 6.68 -4.66
C GLY A 55 2.30 6.62 -4.34
N ARG A 56 2.64 5.82 -3.35
CA ARG A 56 4.03 5.52 -3.02
C ARG A 56 4.46 4.27 -3.78
N ILE A 57 5.58 4.36 -4.48
CA ILE A 57 6.18 3.19 -5.13
C ILE A 57 6.66 2.22 -4.04
N GLU A 58 6.05 1.03 -4.00
CA GLU A 58 6.34 0.01 -3.00
C GLU A 58 7.67 -0.69 -3.31
N ARG A 59 7.90 -1.00 -4.59
CA ARG A 59 9.12 -1.64 -5.09
C ARG A 59 9.35 -1.34 -6.58
N GLY A 60 10.57 -1.60 -7.01
CA GLY A 60 10.99 -1.42 -8.40
C GLY A 60 11.10 0.03 -8.81
N LYS A 61 11.03 0.27 -10.09
CA LYS A 61 11.04 1.59 -10.72
C LYS A 61 10.12 1.63 -11.93
N VAL A 62 9.64 2.82 -12.27
CA VAL A 62 8.85 3.10 -13.48
C VAL A 62 9.50 4.24 -14.25
N ASN A 63 9.62 4.06 -15.55
CA ASN A 63 10.18 5.06 -16.47
C ASN A 63 9.06 5.70 -17.30
N VAL A 64 9.28 6.95 -17.70
CA VAL A 64 8.40 7.59 -18.67
C VAL A 64 8.48 6.86 -20.01
N GLY A 65 7.31 6.53 -20.59
CA GLY A 65 7.19 5.74 -21.82
C GLY A 65 6.99 4.24 -21.59
N GLU A 66 7.12 3.75 -20.36
CA GLU A 66 6.99 2.34 -20.03
C GLU A 66 5.53 1.86 -20.05
N GLU A 67 5.29 0.65 -20.57
CA GLU A 67 4.00 -0.02 -20.48
C GLU A 67 3.78 -0.58 -19.08
N ILE A 68 2.62 -0.30 -18.50
CA ILE A 68 2.22 -0.72 -17.16
C ILE A 68 0.79 -1.27 -17.17
N GLU A 69 0.43 -2.02 -16.16
CA GLU A 69 -0.92 -2.53 -15.94
C GLU A 69 -1.55 -1.94 -14.68
N ILE A 70 -2.87 -1.74 -14.76
CA ILE A 70 -3.74 -1.39 -13.64
C ILE A 70 -4.44 -2.68 -13.22
N VAL A 71 -4.21 -3.15 -12.00
CA VAL A 71 -4.67 -4.46 -11.52
C VAL A 71 -5.47 -4.34 -10.23
N GLY A 72 -6.53 -5.14 -10.11
CA GLY A 72 -7.40 -5.24 -8.94
C GLY A 72 -8.72 -4.51 -9.13
N ILE A 73 -9.73 -4.90 -8.33
CA ILE A 73 -11.09 -4.35 -8.28
C ILE A 73 -11.86 -4.51 -9.61
N LYS A 74 -11.33 -3.99 -10.70
CA LYS A 74 -11.85 -4.07 -12.07
C LYS A 74 -10.99 -4.98 -12.94
N ASP A 75 -11.42 -5.18 -14.18
CA ASP A 75 -10.65 -5.91 -15.18
C ASP A 75 -9.27 -5.24 -15.39
N THR A 76 -8.25 -6.06 -15.50
CA THR A 76 -6.88 -5.60 -15.71
C THR A 76 -6.77 -4.81 -17.01
N GLN A 77 -6.24 -3.61 -16.95
CA GLN A 77 -6.06 -2.73 -18.11
C GLN A 77 -4.58 -2.41 -18.32
N LYS A 78 -4.18 -2.36 -19.58
CA LYS A 78 -2.86 -1.90 -19.99
C LYS A 78 -2.88 -0.42 -20.31
N THR A 79 -1.86 0.29 -19.89
CA THR A 79 -1.65 1.69 -20.18
C THR A 79 -0.16 2.01 -20.28
N THR A 80 0.17 3.25 -20.60
CA THR A 80 1.57 3.72 -20.66
C THR A 80 1.76 4.85 -19.66
N CYS A 81 2.83 4.80 -18.89
CA CYS A 81 3.30 5.92 -18.09
C CYS A 81 3.80 7.03 -19.01
N THR A 82 3.09 8.16 -19.10
CA THR A 82 3.49 9.28 -19.95
C THR A 82 4.19 10.40 -19.19
N GLY A 83 4.25 10.31 -17.87
CA GLY A 83 4.94 11.25 -17.04
C GLY A 83 4.96 10.81 -15.58
N VAL A 84 6.01 11.16 -14.89
CA VAL A 84 6.19 10.98 -13.44
C VAL A 84 6.43 12.35 -12.84
N GLU A 85 5.72 12.70 -11.79
CA GLU A 85 5.84 13.99 -11.12
C GLU A 85 5.96 13.81 -9.60
N MET A 86 6.88 14.53 -9.00
CA MET A 86 7.07 14.60 -7.55
C MET A 86 7.36 16.05 -7.13
N PHE A 87 6.61 16.57 -6.15
CA PHE A 87 6.75 17.96 -5.67
C PHE A 87 6.74 19.02 -6.78
N ARG A 88 5.84 18.85 -7.78
CA ARG A 88 5.71 19.73 -8.97
C ARG A 88 6.95 19.73 -9.88
N LYS A 89 7.79 18.70 -9.80
CA LYS A 89 8.91 18.48 -10.71
C LYS A 89 8.65 17.23 -11.53
N LEU A 90 8.84 17.34 -12.84
CA LEU A 90 8.82 16.22 -13.74
C LEU A 90 10.10 15.40 -13.55
N LEU A 91 9.94 14.10 -13.51
CA LEU A 91 11.02 13.12 -13.37
C LEU A 91 11.02 12.20 -14.59
N ASP A 92 12.19 11.71 -14.98
CA ASP A 92 12.33 10.71 -16.04
C ASP A 92 11.96 9.31 -15.54
N GLU A 93 12.19 9.05 -14.23
CA GLU A 93 11.84 7.80 -13.55
C GLU A 93 11.36 8.07 -12.12
N GLY A 94 10.54 7.15 -11.59
CA GLY A 94 10.20 7.06 -10.17
C GLY A 94 10.73 5.75 -9.60
N VAL A 95 11.27 5.77 -8.37
CA VAL A 95 11.89 4.60 -7.74
C VAL A 95 11.21 4.23 -6.42
N ALA A 96 11.41 3.00 -5.97
CA ALA A 96 10.88 2.49 -4.70
C ALA A 96 11.11 3.48 -3.55
N GLY A 97 10.05 3.76 -2.81
CA GLY A 97 10.02 4.72 -1.69
C GLY A 97 9.59 6.14 -2.07
N ASP A 98 9.57 6.47 -3.36
CA ASP A 98 9.09 7.78 -3.81
C ASP A 98 7.57 7.85 -3.79
N ASN A 99 7.03 9.00 -3.38
CA ASN A 99 5.60 9.31 -3.49
C ASN A 99 5.40 10.19 -4.74
N VAL A 100 4.78 9.63 -5.75
CA VAL A 100 4.71 10.21 -7.09
C VAL A 100 3.29 10.29 -7.65
N GLY A 101 3.10 11.21 -8.59
CA GLY A 101 1.98 11.21 -9.51
C GLY A 101 2.41 10.60 -10.84
N VAL A 102 1.70 9.59 -11.31
CA VAL A 102 1.93 8.92 -12.60
C VAL A 102 0.83 9.30 -13.58
N LEU A 103 1.21 9.86 -14.71
CA LEU A 103 0.30 10.23 -15.79
C LEU A 103 0.05 9.06 -16.71
N LEU A 104 -1.21 8.69 -16.90
CA LEU A 104 -1.65 7.51 -17.66
C LEU A 104 -2.16 7.89 -19.04
N ARG A 105 -1.72 7.15 -20.07
CA ARG A 105 -2.18 7.37 -21.45
C ARG A 105 -3.55 6.73 -21.70
N GLY A 106 -4.50 7.51 -22.23
CA GLY A 106 -5.78 7.00 -22.71
C GLY A 106 -6.68 6.38 -21.66
N THR A 107 -6.35 6.55 -20.39
CA THR A 107 -7.13 6.05 -19.26
C THR A 107 -8.04 7.15 -18.75
N LYS A 108 -9.33 6.88 -18.63
CA LYS A 108 -10.28 7.83 -18.03
C LYS A 108 -10.27 7.70 -16.51
N ARG A 109 -10.72 8.78 -15.83
CA ARG A 109 -10.78 8.78 -14.37
C ARG A 109 -11.69 7.66 -13.81
N GLU A 110 -12.81 7.39 -14.50
CA GLU A 110 -13.76 6.35 -14.12
C GLU A 110 -13.24 4.91 -14.29
N ASP A 111 -12.18 4.71 -15.06
CA ASP A 111 -11.57 3.40 -15.29
C ASP A 111 -10.65 2.98 -14.13
N VAL A 112 -10.20 3.96 -13.34
CA VAL A 112 -9.23 3.76 -12.26
C VAL A 112 -9.81 4.20 -10.93
N GLU A 113 -9.51 3.45 -9.88
CA GLU A 113 -9.93 3.81 -8.52
C GLU A 113 -8.89 3.46 -7.48
N ARG A 114 -9.00 4.10 -6.32
CA ARG A 114 -8.18 3.82 -5.16
C ARG A 114 -8.27 2.33 -4.78
N GLY A 115 -7.13 1.73 -4.45
CA GLY A 115 -7.04 0.33 -4.08
C GLY A 115 -6.58 -0.60 -5.19
N GLN A 116 -6.64 -0.15 -6.44
CA GLN A 116 -5.93 -0.82 -7.52
C GLN A 116 -4.42 -0.57 -7.41
N VAL A 117 -3.62 -1.34 -8.14
CA VAL A 117 -2.17 -1.14 -8.21
C VAL A 117 -1.72 -0.90 -9.64
N LEU A 118 -0.71 -0.04 -9.80
CA LEU A 118 0.10 0.00 -11.02
C LEU A 118 1.25 -0.98 -10.89
N CYS A 119 1.52 -1.75 -11.93
CA CYS A 119 2.60 -2.72 -11.94
C CYS A 119 3.17 -2.94 -13.33
N LEU A 120 4.32 -3.60 -13.42
CA LEU A 120 4.81 -4.12 -14.69
C LEU A 120 3.85 -5.19 -15.24
N PRO A 121 3.64 -5.26 -16.58
CA PRO A 121 2.73 -6.24 -17.17
C PRO A 121 3.00 -7.66 -16.71
N GLY A 122 1.92 -8.32 -16.24
CA GLY A 122 1.94 -9.71 -15.77
C GLY A 122 2.72 -9.96 -14.47
N SER A 123 3.12 -8.94 -13.73
CA SER A 123 3.90 -9.09 -12.50
C SER A 123 3.06 -9.45 -11.27
N ILE A 124 1.80 -9.08 -11.26
CA ILE A 124 0.84 -9.41 -10.21
C ILE A 124 -0.53 -9.74 -10.85
N LYS A 125 -1.33 -10.54 -10.17
CA LYS A 125 -2.66 -10.93 -10.63
C LYS A 125 -3.72 -10.59 -9.58
N PRO A 126 -4.97 -10.33 -10.02
CA PRO A 126 -6.08 -10.16 -9.10
C PRO A 126 -6.54 -11.54 -8.59
N HIS A 127 -6.85 -11.64 -7.31
CA HIS A 127 -7.37 -12.84 -6.66
C HIS A 127 -8.55 -12.50 -5.75
N THR A 128 -9.51 -13.42 -5.68
CA THR A 128 -10.62 -13.36 -4.73
C THR A 128 -10.47 -14.37 -3.61
N LYS A 129 -9.69 -15.44 -3.81
CA LYS A 129 -9.48 -16.51 -2.82
C LYS A 129 -8.00 -16.62 -2.47
N PHE A 130 -7.71 -16.75 -1.19
CA PHE A 130 -6.36 -16.95 -0.68
C PHE A 130 -6.36 -17.65 0.66
N GLU A 131 -5.26 -18.30 0.97
CA GLU A 131 -4.95 -18.85 2.30
C GLU A 131 -4.09 -17.85 3.07
N CYS A 132 -4.36 -17.70 4.36
CA CYS A 132 -3.62 -16.78 5.21
C CYS A 132 -3.44 -17.32 6.62
N GLU A 133 -2.44 -16.78 7.31
CA GLU A 133 -2.21 -16.97 8.73
C GLU A 133 -2.50 -15.66 9.47
N VAL A 134 -3.35 -15.74 10.49
CA VAL A 134 -3.87 -14.56 11.20
C VAL A 134 -3.70 -14.74 12.70
N TYR A 135 -3.09 -13.75 13.33
CA TYR A 135 -3.10 -13.59 14.77
C TYR A 135 -4.27 -12.69 15.19
N VAL A 136 -5.11 -13.20 16.07
CA VAL A 136 -6.30 -12.49 16.57
C VAL A 136 -5.94 -11.74 17.84
N LEU A 137 -5.84 -10.42 17.76
CA LEU A 137 -5.53 -9.59 18.92
C LEU A 137 -6.50 -9.83 20.08
N SER A 138 -5.96 -10.00 21.28
CA SER A 138 -6.71 -10.09 22.52
C SER A 138 -7.27 -8.73 22.96
N LYS A 139 -8.19 -8.76 23.93
CA LYS A 139 -8.76 -7.52 24.49
C LYS A 139 -7.69 -6.57 25.06
N ASP A 140 -6.69 -7.11 25.73
CA ASP A 140 -5.61 -6.31 26.36
C ASP A 140 -4.70 -5.66 25.32
N GLU A 141 -4.66 -6.22 24.09
CA GLU A 141 -3.95 -5.68 22.92
C GLU A 141 -4.82 -4.71 22.11
N GLY A 142 -6.02 -4.39 22.57
CA GLY A 142 -6.98 -3.53 21.86
C GLY A 142 -7.77 -4.27 20.77
N GLY A 143 -7.77 -5.60 20.79
CA GLY A 143 -8.52 -6.45 19.88
C GLY A 143 -9.91 -6.82 20.39
N ARG A 144 -10.45 -7.88 19.80
CA ARG A 144 -11.78 -8.36 20.19
C ARG A 144 -11.77 -9.14 21.52
N HIS A 145 -12.95 -9.26 22.12
CA HIS A 145 -13.17 -9.98 23.39
C HIS A 145 -14.15 -11.15 23.24
N THR A 146 -14.65 -11.39 22.03
CA THR A 146 -15.55 -12.49 21.71
C THR A 146 -14.96 -13.36 20.60
N PRO A 147 -15.20 -14.69 20.61
CA PRO A 147 -14.79 -15.56 19.52
C PRO A 147 -15.55 -15.24 18.23
N PHE A 148 -15.04 -15.72 17.10
CA PHE A 148 -15.77 -15.74 15.84
C PHE A 148 -15.81 -17.16 15.26
N PHE A 149 -16.79 -17.40 14.40
CA PHE A 149 -17.09 -18.69 13.80
C PHE A 149 -16.87 -18.64 12.28
N GLY A 150 -16.95 -19.77 11.62
CA GLY A 150 -16.94 -19.84 10.16
C GLY A 150 -18.02 -18.95 9.53
N ASN A 151 -17.80 -18.53 8.29
CA ASN A 151 -18.63 -17.56 7.55
C ASN A 151 -18.70 -16.13 8.15
N TYR A 152 -17.82 -15.80 9.09
CA TYR A 152 -17.63 -14.44 9.57
C TYR A 152 -17.15 -13.56 8.42
N ARG A 153 -17.70 -12.34 8.29
CA ARG A 153 -17.47 -11.44 7.15
C ARG A 153 -16.95 -10.06 7.59
N PRO A 154 -15.69 -9.96 8.00
CA PRO A 154 -15.06 -8.69 8.36
C PRO A 154 -14.59 -7.92 7.12
N GLN A 155 -14.03 -6.73 7.38
CA GLN A 155 -13.29 -5.95 6.41
C GLN A 155 -11.80 -6.34 6.41
N PHE A 156 -11.27 -6.62 5.23
CA PHE A 156 -9.86 -6.93 4.98
C PHE A 156 -9.19 -5.70 4.37
N TYR A 157 -8.17 -5.18 5.02
CA TYR A 157 -7.43 -3.99 4.60
C TYR A 157 -6.14 -4.39 3.91
N PHE A 158 -6.10 -4.18 2.60
CA PHE A 158 -4.92 -4.42 1.75
C PHE A 158 -4.41 -3.10 1.21
N ARG A 159 -3.12 -2.77 1.42
CA ARG A 159 -2.52 -1.54 0.90
C ARG A 159 -3.42 -0.31 1.12
N THR A 160 -4.08 0.17 0.05
CA THR A 160 -4.90 1.40 0.06
C THR A 160 -6.40 1.14 0.00
N THR A 161 -6.84 -0.11 0.07
CA THR A 161 -8.27 -0.49 -0.01
C THR A 161 -8.69 -1.40 1.12
N ASP A 162 -10.00 -1.45 1.35
CA ASP A 162 -10.67 -2.41 2.20
C ASP A 162 -11.73 -3.17 1.40
N VAL A 163 -11.86 -4.46 1.68
CA VAL A 163 -12.80 -5.35 1.01
C VAL A 163 -13.41 -6.31 2.01
N THR A 164 -14.71 -6.52 1.91
CA THR A 164 -15.40 -7.56 2.68
C THR A 164 -14.99 -8.95 2.18
N GLY A 165 -14.67 -9.84 3.10
CA GLY A 165 -14.38 -11.23 2.77
C GLY A 165 -15.06 -12.20 3.73
N ALA A 166 -15.41 -13.38 3.25
CA ALA A 166 -15.91 -14.48 4.07
C ALA A 166 -14.75 -15.37 4.53
N ILE A 167 -14.71 -15.69 5.81
CA ILE A 167 -13.71 -16.57 6.41
C ILE A 167 -14.22 -18.01 6.38
N GLU A 168 -13.41 -18.91 5.85
CA GLU A 168 -13.60 -20.36 5.93
C GLU A 168 -12.54 -20.95 6.87
N LEU A 169 -12.99 -21.46 8.02
CA LEU A 169 -12.13 -22.12 8.97
C LEU A 169 -11.84 -23.57 8.55
N PRO A 170 -10.68 -24.13 8.95
CA PRO A 170 -10.41 -25.56 8.81
C PRO A 170 -11.50 -26.43 9.46
N LYS A 171 -11.70 -27.63 8.96
CA LYS A 171 -12.78 -28.55 9.43
C LYS A 171 -12.68 -28.94 10.90
N ASP A 172 -11.51 -28.87 11.47
CA ASP A 172 -11.16 -29.16 12.86
C ASP A 172 -11.28 -27.97 13.81
N VAL A 173 -11.59 -26.76 13.26
CA VAL A 173 -11.70 -25.51 14.01
C VAL A 173 -13.13 -24.99 13.93
N GLU A 174 -13.90 -25.12 15.02
CA GLU A 174 -15.29 -24.63 15.10
C GLU A 174 -15.32 -23.09 15.33
N MET A 175 -14.41 -22.58 16.16
CA MET A 175 -14.33 -21.17 16.51
C MET A 175 -12.89 -20.73 16.74
N VAL A 176 -12.64 -19.44 16.64
CA VAL A 176 -11.34 -18.81 16.89
C VAL A 176 -11.48 -17.83 18.04
N MET A 177 -10.61 -17.96 19.04
CA MET A 177 -10.59 -17.11 20.23
C MET A 177 -9.64 -15.92 20.07
N PRO A 178 -9.88 -14.80 20.78
CA PRO A 178 -8.87 -13.75 20.93
C PRO A 178 -7.57 -14.31 21.53
N GLY A 179 -6.43 -13.99 20.89
CA GLY A 179 -5.10 -14.52 21.22
C GLY A 179 -4.66 -15.71 20.39
N ASP A 180 -5.55 -16.29 19.58
CA ASP A 180 -5.22 -17.43 18.73
C ASP A 180 -4.44 -17.00 17.47
N ASN A 181 -3.59 -17.93 17.02
CA ASN A 181 -2.99 -17.90 15.70
C ASN A 181 -3.60 -19.01 14.84
N VAL A 182 -4.23 -18.64 13.72
CA VAL A 182 -5.01 -19.55 12.90
C VAL A 182 -4.71 -19.41 11.41
N LYS A 183 -4.62 -20.55 10.73
CA LYS A 183 -4.63 -20.60 9.26
C LYS A 183 -6.04 -20.71 8.78
N MET A 184 -6.41 -19.89 7.81
CA MET A 184 -7.76 -19.87 7.28
C MET A 184 -7.78 -19.56 5.78
N ASN A 185 -8.85 -19.96 5.11
CA ASN A 185 -9.15 -19.55 3.75
C ASN A 185 -10.09 -18.34 3.78
N VAL A 186 -9.88 -17.44 2.84
CA VAL A 186 -10.69 -16.22 2.69
C VAL A 186 -11.20 -16.11 1.27
N GLU A 187 -12.47 -15.78 1.13
CA GLU A 187 -13.10 -15.45 -0.15
C GLU A 187 -13.59 -13.99 -0.11
N LEU A 188 -12.92 -13.14 -0.89
CA LEU A 188 -13.25 -11.72 -1.02
C LEU A 188 -14.41 -11.52 -2.01
N ILE A 189 -15.23 -10.51 -1.76
CA ILE A 189 -16.32 -10.13 -2.69
C ILE A 189 -15.82 -9.43 -3.95
N THR A 190 -14.59 -8.91 -3.94
CA THR A 190 -13.98 -8.16 -5.06
C THR A 190 -12.55 -8.65 -5.27
N PRO A 191 -12.09 -8.83 -6.54
CA PRO A 191 -10.72 -9.25 -6.81
C PRO A 191 -9.73 -8.15 -6.44
N ILE A 192 -8.68 -8.52 -5.72
CA ILE A 192 -7.61 -7.62 -5.27
C ILE A 192 -6.27 -8.12 -5.79
N ALA A 193 -5.36 -7.20 -6.10
CA ALA A 193 -3.98 -7.51 -6.46
C ALA A 193 -3.23 -8.08 -5.23
N LEU A 194 -3.17 -9.42 -5.16
CA LEU A 194 -2.55 -10.17 -4.07
C LEU A 194 -1.30 -10.88 -4.54
N GLU A 195 -0.38 -11.06 -3.62
CA GLU A 195 0.84 -11.84 -3.79
C GLU A 195 1.21 -12.53 -2.49
N GLU A 196 2.04 -13.56 -2.58
CA GLU A 196 2.51 -14.31 -1.42
C GLU A 196 3.32 -13.40 -0.47
N GLY A 197 3.08 -13.52 0.83
CA GLY A 197 3.74 -12.72 1.85
C GLY A 197 3.18 -11.30 2.05
N LEU A 198 2.11 -10.93 1.32
CA LEU A 198 1.46 -9.64 1.53
C LEU A 198 0.83 -9.56 2.92
N LYS A 199 1.21 -8.55 3.68
CA LYS A 199 0.62 -8.25 4.99
C LYS A 199 -0.69 -7.49 4.83
N PHE A 200 -1.67 -7.84 5.66
CA PHE A 200 -2.97 -7.20 5.69
C PHE A 200 -3.51 -7.11 7.12
N ALA A 201 -4.55 -6.32 7.32
CA ALA A 201 -5.25 -6.23 8.59
C ALA A 201 -6.73 -6.60 8.41
N ILE A 202 -7.30 -7.23 9.44
CA ILE A 202 -8.73 -7.51 9.53
C ILE A 202 -9.31 -6.59 10.58
N ARG A 203 -10.41 -5.90 10.25
CA ARG A 203 -11.12 -5.03 11.19
C ARG A 203 -12.63 -5.26 11.10
N GLU A 204 -13.29 -5.16 12.22
CA GLU A 204 -14.74 -5.00 12.25
C GLU A 204 -15.05 -3.54 11.89
N GLY A 205 -16.04 -3.36 11.02
CA GLY A 205 -16.58 -2.03 10.76
C GLY A 205 -17.23 -1.49 12.03
N GLY A 206 -16.81 -0.34 12.44
CA GLY A 206 -17.38 0.37 13.58
C GLY A 206 -17.82 1.75 13.15
#